data_ec809af9e17ce041fe0a0ec2c8e21fb3
#
_entry.id   ec809af9e17ce041fe0a0ec2c8e21fb3
#
_cell.length_a   1.000
_cell.length_b   1.000
_cell.length_c   1.000
_cell.angle_alpha   90.00
_cell.angle_beta   90.00
_cell.angle_gamma   90.00
#
_symmetry.space_group_name_H-M   'P 1'
#
loop_
_entity.id
_entity.type
_entity.pdbx_description
1 polymer ?
#
loop_
_entity_poly.entity_id
_entity_poly.type
_entity_poly.pdbx_seq_one_letter_code
_entity_poly.pdbx_strand_id
1 'polypeptide(L)'
;MSAGLSVHTANVSYGRRQILHDLSLPTLPHGSLTALIGPNGAGKSTLLRAVAGLEKMTGVVRLGDLDLSAMSVGERARRVTYMPQNLPPGLSLSVMESVIAALRVAEVDGIPLSGDACLREAFEALQRIGIAHLADQLLSTLSGGQRQLVSLAQLIARRPQVMLLDEPTSALDLNYQLKVMDCVRTLVREHNLIAVVVLHDINLAARFADRIAVLREGRLYASGEADAVLEPLMFAEVYRVRARIERCSQQSLQVLVDGPV
;
A
#
# COMPACT_ATOMS: atom_id res chain seq x y z
N MET A 1 -12.44 0.65 -22.07
CA MET A 1 -11.28 0.05 -21.34
C MET A 1 -11.53 0.27 -19.86
N SER A 2 -11.35 -0.72 -18.98
CA SER A 2 -11.69 -0.55 -17.56
C SER A 2 -10.73 0.45 -16.91
N ALA A 3 -11.29 1.50 -16.32
CA ALA A 3 -10.52 2.49 -15.59
C ALA A 3 -9.88 1.82 -14.36
N GLY A 4 -8.54 1.87 -14.22
CA GLY A 4 -7.82 1.26 -13.11
C GLY A 4 -6.31 1.38 -13.26
N LEU A 5 -5.57 0.84 -12.28
CA LEU A 5 -4.12 0.78 -12.30
C LEU A 5 -3.66 -0.54 -12.94
N SER A 6 -2.78 -0.47 -13.93
CA SER A 6 -2.16 -1.65 -14.54
C SER A 6 -0.65 -1.47 -14.71
N VAL A 7 0.06 -2.58 -14.71
CA VAL A 7 1.52 -2.63 -14.94
C VAL A 7 1.80 -3.63 -16.05
N HIS A 8 2.62 -3.24 -17.02
CA HIS A 8 2.95 -4.08 -18.17
C HIS A 8 4.46 -4.22 -18.32
N THR A 9 4.93 -5.46 -18.32
CA THR A 9 6.34 -5.84 -18.58
C THR A 9 7.35 -5.05 -17.76
N ALA A 10 7.06 -4.87 -16.45
CA ALA A 10 7.94 -4.14 -15.56
C ALA A 10 9.24 -4.90 -15.30
N ASN A 11 10.37 -4.26 -15.57
CA ASN A 11 11.69 -4.75 -15.22
C ASN A 11 12.41 -3.71 -14.36
N VAL A 12 12.98 -4.15 -13.24
CA VAL A 12 13.75 -3.31 -12.32
C VAL A 12 15.03 -4.03 -11.94
N SER A 13 16.16 -3.30 -11.97
CA SER A 13 17.48 -3.82 -11.60
C SER A 13 18.22 -2.88 -10.67
N TYR A 14 18.90 -3.43 -9.67
CA TYR A 14 19.88 -2.73 -8.82
C TYR A 14 21.29 -3.15 -9.21
N GLY A 15 21.97 -2.30 -9.94
CA GLY A 15 23.26 -2.63 -10.54
C GLY A 15 23.10 -3.81 -11.52
N ARG A 16 23.79 -4.93 -11.24
CA ARG A 16 23.73 -6.16 -12.08
C ARG A 16 22.61 -7.12 -11.67
N ARG A 17 21.94 -6.88 -10.55
CA ARG A 17 20.91 -7.78 -10.04
C ARG A 17 19.53 -7.31 -10.49
N GLN A 18 18.91 -8.07 -11.37
CA GLN A 18 17.51 -7.86 -11.72
C GLN A 18 16.61 -8.39 -10.61
N ILE A 19 15.61 -7.59 -10.25
CA ILE A 19 14.64 -7.89 -9.16
C ILE A 19 13.27 -8.18 -9.72
N LEU A 20 12.81 -7.40 -10.71
CA LEU A 20 11.54 -7.65 -11.39
C LEU A 20 11.83 -8.12 -12.82
N HIS A 21 11.12 -9.16 -13.25
CA HIS A 21 11.35 -9.87 -14.50
C HIS A 21 10.04 -9.91 -15.31
N ASP A 22 9.89 -8.96 -16.27
CA ASP A 22 8.71 -8.84 -17.15
C ASP A 22 7.38 -8.93 -16.39
N LEU A 23 7.36 -8.33 -15.18
CA LEU A 23 6.21 -8.40 -14.29
C LEU A 23 5.06 -7.60 -14.87
N SER A 24 3.90 -8.26 -15.02
CA SER A 24 2.66 -7.60 -15.42
C SER A 24 1.59 -7.83 -14.37
N LEU A 25 0.93 -6.75 -13.92
CA LEU A 25 -0.26 -6.82 -13.08
C LEU A 25 -1.50 -6.58 -13.95
N PRO A 26 -2.55 -7.38 -13.81
CA PRO A 26 -3.84 -7.09 -14.44
C PRO A 26 -4.38 -5.77 -13.89
N THR A 27 -5.35 -5.20 -14.60
CA THR A 27 -5.97 -3.95 -14.17
C THR A 27 -6.61 -4.10 -12.79
N LEU A 28 -6.15 -3.28 -11.84
CA LEU A 28 -6.70 -3.14 -10.50
C LEU A 28 -7.79 -2.05 -10.56
N PRO A 29 -9.06 -2.38 -10.30
CA PRO A 29 -10.14 -1.43 -10.49
C PRO A 29 -10.16 -0.35 -9.40
N HIS A 30 -10.77 0.79 -9.71
CA HIS A 30 -11.10 1.80 -8.70
C HIS A 30 -12.04 1.22 -7.64
N GLY A 31 -11.99 1.76 -6.44
CA GLY A 31 -12.76 1.29 -5.29
C GLY A 31 -12.31 -0.08 -4.75
N SER A 32 -11.10 -0.55 -5.14
CA SER A 32 -10.59 -1.86 -4.70
C SER A 32 -9.29 -1.79 -3.92
N LEU A 33 -9.18 -2.69 -2.94
CA LEU A 33 -7.98 -2.97 -2.18
C LEU A 33 -7.36 -4.28 -2.68
N THR A 34 -6.12 -4.21 -3.16
CA THR A 34 -5.34 -5.39 -3.58
C THR A 34 -4.25 -5.67 -2.56
N ALA A 35 -4.22 -6.86 -1.99
CA ALA A 35 -3.11 -7.33 -1.19
C ALA A 35 -2.00 -7.88 -2.10
N LEU A 36 -0.78 -7.40 -1.92
CA LEU A 36 0.42 -7.90 -2.58
C LEU A 36 1.17 -8.79 -1.60
N ILE A 37 1.17 -10.10 -1.84
CA ILE A 37 1.78 -11.10 -0.97
C ILE A 37 2.91 -11.85 -1.69
N GLY A 38 3.72 -12.59 -0.95
CA GLY A 38 4.85 -13.38 -1.45
C GLY A 38 6.00 -13.41 -0.44
N PRO A 39 6.97 -14.29 -0.61
CA PRO A 39 8.10 -14.42 0.30
C PRO A 39 8.98 -13.15 0.34
N ASN A 40 9.86 -13.08 1.34
CA ASN A 40 10.83 -12.01 1.42
C ASN A 40 11.76 -12.05 0.20
N GLY A 41 12.05 -10.88 -0.36
CA GLY A 41 12.85 -10.78 -1.59
C GLY A 41 12.09 -11.07 -2.89
N ALA A 42 10.79 -11.33 -2.87
CA ALA A 42 9.98 -11.55 -4.08
C ALA A 42 9.80 -10.31 -4.98
N GLY A 43 10.23 -9.12 -4.51
CA GLY A 43 10.16 -7.88 -5.29
C GLY A 43 8.96 -6.98 -4.96
N LYS A 44 8.20 -7.25 -3.89
CA LYS A 44 6.97 -6.51 -3.53
C LYS A 44 7.22 -5.01 -3.36
N SER A 45 8.12 -4.62 -2.46
CA SER A 45 8.48 -3.21 -2.21
C SER A 45 9.10 -2.55 -3.45
N THR A 46 9.89 -3.31 -4.21
CA THR A 46 10.47 -2.84 -5.48
C THR A 46 9.39 -2.50 -6.50
N LEU A 47 8.35 -3.33 -6.61
CA LEU A 47 7.20 -3.06 -7.47
C LEU A 47 6.46 -1.80 -7.05
N LEU A 48 6.14 -1.65 -5.75
CA LEU A 48 5.46 -0.45 -5.26
C LEU A 48 6.27 0.81 -5.53
N ARG A 49 7.59 0.78 -5.26
CA ARG A 49 8.50 1.91 -5.50
C ARG A 49 8.60 2.25 -6.99
N ALA A 50 8.64 1.24 -7.86
CA ALA A 50 8.64 1.42 -9.31
C ALA A 50 7.33 2.05 -9.82
N VAL A 51 6.18 1.58 -9.33
CA VAL A 51 4.87 2.16 -9.63
C VAL A 51 4.78 3.61 -9.14
N ALA A 52 5.34 3.93 -7.97
CA ALA A 52 5.42 5.30 -7.45
C ALA A 52 6.40 6.20 -8.23
N GLY A 53 7.25 5.63 -9.10
CA GLY A 53 8.29 6.37 -9.83
C GLY A 53 9.54 6.66 -9.01
N LEU A 54 9.72 5.98 -7.89
CA LEU A 54 10.88 6.10 -7.01
C LEU A 54 12.04 5.19 -7.42
N GLU A 55 11.79 4.24 -8.32
CA GLU A 55 12.79 3.36 -8.91
C GLU A 55 12.72 3.41 -10.44
N LYS A 56 13.88 3.32 -11.07
CA LYS A 56 13.97 3.20 -12.53
C LYS A 56 13.41 1.85 -12.97
N MET A 57 12.49 1.90 -13.92
CA MET A 57 11.80 0.73 -14.44
C MET A 57 11.72 0.83 -15.96
N THR A 58 11.83 -0.29 -16.66
CA THR A 58 11.34 -0.43 -18.03
C THR A 58 9.95 -1.07 -17.99
N GLY A 59 9.15 -0.83 -19.02
CA GLY A 59 7.74 -1.22 -19.05
C GLY A 59 6.81 -0.03 -18.82
N VAL A 60 5.52 -0.29 -18.67
CA VAL A 60 4.49 0.77 -18.63
C VAL A 60 3.61 0.62 -17.40
N VAL A 61 3.36 1.72 -16.70
CA VAL A 61 2.34 1.84 -15.63
C VAL A 61 1.24 2.76 -16.13
N ARG A 62 0.01 2.28 -16.13
CA ARG A 62 -1.15 3.08 -16.55
C ARG A 62 -2.16 3.24 -15.41
N LEU A 63 -2.75 4.43 -15.36
CA LEU A 63 -3.94 4.72 -14.55
C LEU A 63 -5.07 5.15 -15.51
N GLY A 64 -5.94 4.21 -15.85
CA GLY A 64 -6.87 4.39 -16.95
C GLY A 64 -6.12 4.65 -18.28
N ASP A 65 -6.41 5.79 -18.92
CA ASP A 65 -5.74 6.20 -20.16
C ASP A 65 -4.42 6.95 -19.93
N LEU A 66 -4.10 7.31 -18.67
CA LEU A 66 -2.88 8.03 -18.32
C LEU A 66 -1.68 7.10 -18.25
N ASP A 67 -0.62 7.40 -18.97
CA ASP A 67 0.68 6.74 -18.86
C ASP A 67 1.50 7.39 -17.74
N LEU A 68 1.51 6.75 -16.55
CA LEU A 68 2.28 7.22 -15.42
C LEU A 68 3.79 7.09 -15.66
N SER A 69 4.23 6.20 -16.54
CA SER A 69 5.67 5.97 -16.81
C SER A 69 6.30 7.17 -17.52
N ALA A 70 5.51 7.91 -18.29
CA ALA A 70 5.97 9.10 -19.02
C ALA A 70 5.96 10.37 -18.14
N MET A 71 5.40 10.32 -16.92
CA MET A 71 5.30 11.46 -16.02
C MET A 71 6.58 11.66 -15.22
N SER A 72 6.87 12.91 -14.87
CA SER A 72 7.89 13.22 -13.86
C SER A 72 7.47 12.65 -12.49
N VAL A 73 8.44 12.45 -11.59
CA VAL A 73 8.18 11.97 -10.22
C VAL A 73 7.17 12.88 -9.49
N GLY A 74 7.28 14.20 -9.66
CA GLY A 74 6.38 15.18 -9.05
C GLY A 74 4.93 15.07 -9.55
N GLU A 75 4.73 14.95 -10.86
CA GLU A 75 3.39 14.78 -11.46
C GLU A 75 2.76 13.46 -11.03
N ARG A 76 3.56 12.38 -11.00
CA ARG A 76 3.10 11.06 -10.53
C ARG A 76 2.73 11.10 -9.05
N ALA A 77 3.53 11.76 -8.20
CA ALA A 77 3.30 11.88 -6.77
C ALA A 77 2.00 12.61 -6.39
N ARG A 78 1.40 13.38 -7.30
CA ARG A 78 0.08 13.99 -7.10
C ARG A 78 -1.06 12.96 -7.20
N ARG A 79 -0.84 11.84 -7.87
CA ARG A 79 -1.85 10.78 -8.13
C ARG A 79 -1.58 9.52 -7.33
N VAL A 80 -0.30 9.19 -7.17
CA VAL A 80 0.16 7.95 -6.53
C VAL A 80 0.96 8.32 -5.29
N THR A 81 0.49 7.90 -4.13
CA THR A 81 1.23 8.11 -2.88
C THR A 81 1.76 6.77 -2.36
N TYR A 82 3.03 6.78 -1.98
CA TYR A 82 3.73 5.62 -1.44
C TYR A 82 4.05 5.82 0.04
N MET A 83 3.69 4.84 0.85
CA MET A 83 4.09 4.73 2.25
C MET A 83 5.18 3.66 2.38
N PRO A 84 6.42 4.04 2.75
CA PRO A 84 7.50 3.08 2.93
C PRO A 84 7.35 2.29 4.23
N GLN A 85 7.90 1.09 4.27
CA GLN A 85 7.99 0.26 5.47
C GLN A 85 8.77 0.98 6.60
N ASN A 86 9.93 1.55 6.26
CA ASN A 86 10.76 2.29 7.20
C ASN A 86 10.63 3.78 6.96
N LEU A 87 10.24 4.50 8.01
CA LEU A 87 10.16 5.95 7.96
C LEU A 87 11.54 6.56 8.22
N PRO A 88 11.89 7.66 7.52
CA PRO A 88 13.12 8.36 7.82
C PRO A 88 13.14 8.80 9.30
N PRO A 89 14.32 8.84 9.94
CA PRO A 89 14.44 9.32 11.32
C PRO A 89 13.87 10.72 11.41
N GLY A 90 13.16 10.98 12.52
CA GLY A 90 12.28 12.14 12.67
C GLY A 90 12.98 13.47 12.48
N LEU A 91 12.38 14.31 11.68
CA LEU A 91 12.61 15.74 11.67
C LEU A 91 12.11 16.32 13.00
N SER A 92 12.65 17.47 13.42
CA SER A 92 12.17 18.23 14.59
C SER A 92 10.83 18.92 14.30
N LEU A 93 9.87 18.15 13.77
CA LEU A 93 8.52 18.58 13.45
C LEU A 93 7.54 17.90 14.40
N SER A 94 6.48 18.61 14.75
CA SER A 94 5.31 18.00 15.37
C SER A 94 4.55 17.10 14.37
N VAL A 95 3.71 16.22 14.89
CA VAL A 95 2.83 15.38 14.06
C VAL A 95 1.96 16.26 13.15
N MET A 96 1.35 17.32 13.71
CA MET A 96 0.52 18.26 12.94
C MET A 96 1.30 18.93 11.82
N GLU A 97 2.48 19.48 12.12
CA GLU A 97 3.33 20.13 11.11
C GLU A 97 3.73 19.17 10.00
N SER A 98 3.99 17.90 10.32
CA SER A 98 4.36 16.87 9.35
C SER A 98 3.22 16.53 8.39
N VAL A 99 1.98 16.48 8.87
CA VAL A 99 0.79 16.25 8.03
C VAL A 99 0.50 17.48 7.16
N ILE A 100 0.62 18.70 7.72
CA ILE A 100 0.49 19.94 6.95
C ILE A 100 1.56 20.01 5.85
N ALA A 101 2.80 19.63 6.14
CA ALA A 101 3.87 19.58 5.12
C ALA A 101 3.52 18.60 3.99
N ALA A 102 2.94 17.44 4.32
CA ALA A 102 2.49 16.47 3.32
C ALA A 102 1.35 17.02 2.44
N LEU A 103 0.41 17.76 3.02
CA LEU A 103 -0.67 18.45 2.29
C LEU A 103 -0.14 19.50 1.30
N ARG A 104 0.87 20.27 1.69
CA ARG A 104 1.46 21.32 0.83
C ARG A 104 2.19 20.76 -0.39
N VAL A 105 2.68 19.54 -0.32
CA VAL A 105 3.28 18.85 -1.48
C VAL A 105 2.22 18.36 -2.47
N ALA A 106 1.02 18.06 -1.97
CA ALA A 106 -0.13 17.71 -2.77
C ALA A 106 -0.87 19.01 -3.13
N GLU A 107 -0.54 19.67 -4.23
CA GLU A 107 -1.41 20.70 -4.80
C GLU A 107 -2.74 20.03 -5.17
N VAL A 108 -3.75 20.19 -4.31
CA VAL A 108 -5.12 19.79 -4.63
C VAL A 108 -5.64 20.85 -5.60
N ASP A 109 -5.86 20.46 -6.85
CA ASP A 109 -6.41 21.30 -7.94
C ASP A 109 -5.63 22.59 -8.26
N GLY A 110 -4.33 22.66 -7.94
CA GLY A 110 -3.49 23.83 -8.25
C GLY A 110 -3.76 25.09 -7.39
N ILE A 111 -4.63 24.99 -6.38
CA ILE A 111 -4.94 26.07 -5.45
C ILE A 111 -4.29 25.74 -4.09
N PRO A 112 -3.36 26.57 -3.59
CA PRO A 112 -2.82 26.41 -2.25
C PRO A 112 -3.94 26.52 -1.21
N LEU A 113 -4.08 25.50 -0.35
CA LEU A 113 -4.99 25.60 0.78
C LEU A 113 -4.57 26.77 1.69
N SER A 114 -5.54 27.56 2.16
CA SER A 114 -5.28 28.55 3.21
C SER A 114 -4.74 27.89 4.48
N GLY A 115 -4.02 28.62 5.32
CA GLY A 115 -3.45 28.07 6.56
C GLY A 115 -4.48 27.34 7.43
N ASP A 116 -5.67 27.92 7.59
CA ASP A 116 -6.77 27.33 8.37
C ASP A 116 -7.37 26.09 7.70
N ALA A 117 -7.41 26.06 6.38
CA ALA A 117 -7.88 24.88 5.64
C ALA A 117 -6.87 23.72 5.79
N CYS A 118 -5.57 24.01 5.68
CA CYS A 118 -4.52 23.00 5.94
C CYS A 118 -4.61 22.41 7.34
N LEU A 119 -4.85 23.26 8.36
CA LEU A 119 -5.00 22.80 9.75
C LEU A 119 -6.20 21.87 9.90
N ARG A 120 -7.35 22.22 9.34
CA ARG A 120 -8.56 21.38 9.40
C ARG A 120 -8.35 20.03 8.72
N GLU A 121 -7.86 20.02 7.49
CA GLU A 121 -7.60 18.80 6.72
C GLU A 121 -6.57 17.90 7.43
N ALA A 122 -5.50 18.47 7.97
CA ALA A 122 -4.50 17.71 8.73
C ALA A 122 -5.11 17.10 9.99
N PHE A 123 -5.92 17.86 10.72
CA PHE A 123 -6.57 17.37 11.94
C PHE A 123 -7.59 16.27 11.63
N GLU A 124 -8.38 16.42 10.58
CA GLU A 124 -9.31 15.37 10.11
C GLU A 124 -8.58 14.08 9.75
N ALA A 125 -7.45 14.16 9.07
CA ALA A 125 -6.63 12.98 8.75
C ALA A 125 -6.15 12.27 10.02
N LEU A 126 -5.69 13.02 11.04
CA LEU A 126 -5.29 12.48 12.33
C LEU A 126 -6.47 11.86 13.10
N GLN A 127 -7.65 12.47 13.05
CA GLN A 127 -8.87 11.93 13.67
C GLN A 127 -9.30 10.61 13.03
N ARG A 128 -9.27 10.51 11.71
CA ARG A 128 -9.65 9.27 10.98
C ARG A 128 -8.80 8.08 11.38
N ILE A 129 -7.51 8.30 11.68
CA ILE A 129 -6.59 7.26 12.17
C ILE A 129 -6.71 7.05 13.70
N GLY A 130 -7.36 7.96 14.42
CA GLY A 130 -7.49 7.91 15.89
C GLY A 130 -6.26 8.39 16.65
N ILE A 131 -5.40 9.22 16.04
CA ILE A 131 -4.16 9.74 16.63
C ILE A 131 -4.16 11.27 16.81
N ALA A 132 -5.32 11.92 16.78
CA ALA A 132 -5.41 13.37 16.99
C ALA A 132 -4.79 13.84 18.32
N HIS A 133 -4.77 12.99 19.33
CA HIS A 133 -4.13 13.26 20.62
C HIS A 133 -2.59 13.35 20.56
N LEU A 134 -1.98 12.97 19.45
CA LEU A 134 -0.54 13.07 19.21
C LEU A 134 -0.15 14.34 18.43
N ALA A 135 -1.11 15.18 18.04
CA ALA A 135 -0.92 16.28 17.10
C ALA A 135 0.27 17.21 17.44
N ASP A 136 0.44 17.52 18.73
CA ASP A 136 1.49 18.44 19.22
C ASP A 136 2.80 17.72 19.60
N GLN A 137 2.85 16.39 19.54
CA GLN A 137 4.06 15.63 19.85
C GLN A 137 5.07 15.71 18.71
N LEU A 138 6.36 15.72 19.08
CA LEU A 138 7.44 15.65 18.09
C LEU A 138 7.53 14.25 17.49
N LEU A 139 7.77 14.15 16.18
CA LEU A 139 7.95 12.87 15.49
C LEU A 139 9.07 12.02 16.09
N SER A 140 10.12 12.65 16.62
CA SER A 140 11.25 11.99 17.26
C SER A 140 10.91 11.26 18.56
N THR A 141 9.83 11.66 19.25
CA THR A 141 9.40 11.07 20.52
C THR A 141 8.44 9.91 20.36
N LEU A 142 7.92 9.69 19.14
CA LEU A 142 6.94 8.66 18.87
C LEU A 142 7.53 7.25 18.81
N SER A 143 6.73 6.26 19.22
CA SER A 143 7.05 4.85 18.96
C SER A 143 7.05 4.53 17.46
N GLY A 144 7.64 3.39 17.05
CA GLY A 144 7.61 2.95 15.66
C GLY A 144 6.20 2.83 15.10
N GLY A 145 5.28 2.24 15.86
CA GLY A 145 3.88 2.11 15.46
C GLY A 145 3.17 3.47 15.34
N GLN A 146 3.40 4.40 16.29
CA GLN A 146 2.83 5.75 16.20
C GLN A 146 3.33 6.49 14.95
N ARG A 147 4.63 6.40 14.64
CA ARG A 147 5.16 6.98 13.39
C ARG A 147 4.50 6.39 12.14
N GLN A 148 4.23 5.09 12.15
CA GLN A 148 3.54 4.42 11.04
C GLN A 148 2.11 4.96 10.84
N LEU A 149 1.37 5.18 11.93
CA LEU A 149 0.04 5.81 11.89
C LEU A 149 0.10 7.26 11.40
N VAL A 150 1.11 8.04 11.79
CA VAL A 150 1.32 9.40 11.28
C VAL A 150 1.57 9.39 9.77
N SER A 151 2.38 8.46 9.26
CA SER A 151 2.62 8.34 7.81
C SER A 151 1.36 7.97 7.04
N LEU A 152 0.51 7.14 7.62
CA LEU A 152 -0.79 6.86 7.03
C LEU A 152 -1.67 8.12 7.01
N ALA A 153 -1.68 8.92 8.07
CA ALA A 153 -2.39 10.20 8.10
C ALA A 153 -1.86 11.18 7.04
N GLN A 154 -0.54 11.29 6.87
CA GLN A 154 0.08 12.08 5.81
C GLN A 154 -0.35 11.63 4.41
N LEU A 155 -0.46 10.31 4.19
CA LEU A 155 -0.88 9.74 2.93
C LEU A 155 -2.36 10.07 2.65
N ILE A 156 -3.23 9.89 3.65
CA ILE A 156 -4.67 10.18 3.55
C ILE A 156 -4.92 11.65 3.25
N ALA A 157 -4.22 12.54 3.97
CA ALA A 157 -4.34 13.98 3.79
C ALA A 157 -4.09 14.43 2.34
N ARG A 158 -3.22 13.72 1.61
CA ARG A 158 -2.90 14.02 0.20
C ARG A 158 -4.00 13.67 -0.80
N ARG A 159 -5.04 12.94 -0.39
CA ARG A 159 -6.17 12.50 -1.23
C ARG A 159 -5.72 11.89 -2.57
N PRO A 160 -4.83 10.88 -2.60
CA PRO A 160 -4.33 10.31 -3.85
C PRO A 160 -5.41 9.53 -4.59
N GLN A 161 -5.18 9.25 -5.87
CA GLN A 161 -6.00 8.29 -6.64
C GLN A 161 -5.54 6.85 -6.39
N VAL A 162 -4.24 6.67 -6.11
CA VAL A 162 -3.63 5.36 -5.84
C VAL A 162 -2.82 5.44 -4.55
N MET A 163 -3.10 4.52 -3.62
CA MET A 163 -2.39 4.33 -2.36
C MET A 163 -1.52 3.07 -2.45
N LEU A 164 -0.21 3.23 -2.28
CA LEU A 164 0.76 2.14 -2.25
C LEU A 164 1.32 2.03 -0.83
N LEU A 165 0.95 0.99 -0.10
CA LEU A 165 1.28 0.79 1.30
C LEU A 165 2.25 -0.38 1.46
N ASP A 166 3.46 -0.11 1.89
CA ASP A 166 4.49 -1.13 2.08
C ASP A 166 4.55 -1.54 3.54
N GLU A 167 3.93 -2.67 3.88
CA GLU A 167 3.82 -3.24 5.22
C GLU A 167 3.26 -2.27 6.28
N PRO A 168 2.08 -1.64 6.06
CA PRO A 168 1.55 -0.61 6.95
C PRO A 168 1.18 -1.11 8.35
N THR A 169 1.22 -2.42 8.58
CA THR A 169 0.80 -3.05 9.83
C THR A 169 1.93 -3.73 10.60
N SER A 170 3.16 -3.77 10.07
CA SER A 170 4.26 -4.60 10.60
C SER A 170 4.73 -4.21 12.02
N ALA A 171 4.59 -2.94 12.42
CA ALA A 171 4.99 -2.43 13.73
C ALA A 171 3.81 -2.17 14.69
N LEU A 172 2.61 -2.66 14.35
CA LEU A 172 1.37 -2.42 15.09
C LEU A 172 0.89 -3.66 15.84
N ASP A 173 0.25 -3.44 16.98
CA ASP A 173 -0.51 -4.49 17.65
C ASP A 173 -1.81 -4.82 16.88
N LEU A 174 -2.44 -5.95 17.23
CA LEU A 174 -3.63 -6.45 16.54
C LEU A 174 -4.77 -5.43 16.43
N ASN A 175 -5.01 -4.63 17.47
CA ASN A 175 -6.08 -3.64 17.46
C ASN A 175 -5.79 -2.56 16.42
N TYR A 176 -4.57 -2.04 16.39
CA TYR A 176 -4.18 -1.02 15.42
C TYR A 176 -4.05 -1.58 14.01
N GLN A 177 -3.60 -2.83 13.82
CA GLN A 177 -3.60 -3.49 12.51
C GLN A 177 -5.01 -3.52 11.91
N LEU A 178 -6.01 -3.94 12.69
CA LEU A 178 -7.40 -3.97 12.24
C LEU A 178 -7.93 -2.57 11.93
N LYS A 179 -7.68 -1.58 12.81
CA LYS A 179 -8.10 -0.18 12.60
C LYS A 179 -7.50 0.42 11.32
N VAL A 180 -6.22 0.18 11.07
CA VAL A 180 -5.53 0.64 9.84
C VAL A 180 -6.17 0.03 8.60
N MET A 181 -6.37 -1.28 8.60
CA MET A 181 -6.94 -1.96 7.44
C MET A 181 -8.40 -1.57 7.20
N ASP A 182 -9.21 -1.41 8.26
CA ASP A 182 -10.58 -0.90 8.15
C ASP A 182 -10.60 0.54 7.61
N CYS A 183 -9.71 1.41 8.11
CA CYS A 183 -9.59 2.78 7.64
C CYS A 183 -9.22 2.81 6.15
N VAL A 184 -8.20 2.06 5.72
CA VAL A 184 -7.80 1.98 4.30
C VAL A 184 -8.95 1.48 3.44
N ARG A 185 -9.64 0.41 3.84
CA ARG A 185 -10.78 -0.16 3.10
C ARG A 185 -11.93 0.85 3.00
N THR A 186 -12.23 1.56 4.07
CA THR A 186 -13.27 2.60 4.10
C THR A 186 -12.93 3.72 3.11
N LEU A 187 -11.70 4.24 3.16
CA LEU A 187 -11.25 5.30 2.25
C LEU A 187 -11.28 4.86 0.78
N VAL A 188 -10.85 3.62 0.51
CA VAL A 188 -10.89 3.05 -0.84
C VAL A 188 -12.31 3.08 -1.40
N ARG A 189 -13.30 2.70 -0.59
CA ARG A 189 -14.71 2.67 -1.01
C ARG A 189 -15.34 4.05 -1.08
N GLU A 190 -15.15 4.89 -0.07
CA GLU A 190 -15.74 6.23 -0.01
C GLU A 190 -15.23 7.17 -1.11
N HIS A 191 -13.93 7.10 -1.41
CA HIS A 191 -13.29 7.98 -2.39
C HIS A 191 -12.97 7.30 -3.73
N ASN A 192 -13.44 6.06 -3.92
CA ASN A 192 -13.20 5.28 -5.14
C ASN A 192 -11.70 5.17 -5.50
N LEU A 193 -10.83 5.00 -4.48
CA LEU A 193 -9.38 4.91 -4.63
C LEU A 193 -8.96 3.52 -5.09
N ILE A 194 -7.72 3.39 -5.55
CA ILE A 194 -7.04 2.11 -5.73
C ILE A 194 -6.01 1.98 -4.62
N ALA A 195 -6.08 0.91 -3.82
CA ALA A 195 -5.06 0.60 -2.83
C ALA A 195 -4.32 -0.69 -3.18
N VAL A 196 -2.98 -0.65 -3.10
CA VAL A 196 -2.12 -1.83 -3.14
C VAL A 196 -1.35 -1.90 -1.83
N VAL A 197 -1.55 -2.97 -1.08
CA VAL A 197 -1.00 -3.12 0.28
C VAL A 197 -0.14 -4.36 0.35
N VAL A 198 1.14 -4.21 0.67
CA VAL A 198 2.01 -5.35 0.99
C VAL A 198 1.66 -5.85 2.38
N LEU A 199 1.31 -7.12 2.48
CA LEU A 199 0.98 -7.77 3.74
C LEU A 199 1.79 -9.08 3.90
N HIS A 200 2.26 -9.33 5.13
CA HIS A 200 2.86 -10.60 5.52
C HIS A 200 1.84 -11.56 6.11
N ASP A 201 0.85 -11.03 6.81
CA ASP A 201 -0.26 -11.81 7.36
C ASP A 201 -1.26 -12.12 6.24
N ILE A 202 -1.28 -13.39 5.85
CA ILE A 202 -2.13 -13.87 4.75
C ILE A 202 -3.61 -13.89 5.19
N ASN A 203 -3.89 -14.14 6.46
CA ASN A 203 -5.26 -14.10 6.97
C ASN A 203 -5.79 -12.66 7.00
N LEU A 204 -4.93 -11.68 7.31
CA LEU A 204 -5.27 -10.27 7.18
C LEU A 204 -5.54 -9.89 5.71
N ALA A 205 -4.71 -10.38 4.78
CA ALA A 205 -4.93 -10.18 3.34
C ALA A 205 -6.26 -10.78 2.88
N ALA A 206 -6.54 -12.04 3.23
CA ALA A 206 -7.79 -12.73 2.89
C ALA A 206 -9.04 -12.02 3.44
N ARG A 207 -8.92 -11.39 4.62
CA ARG A 207 -10.04 -10.71 5.29
C ARG A 207 -10.37 -9.34 4.70
N PHE A 208 -9.36 -8.58 4.28
CA PHE A 208 -9.52 -7.17 3.93
C PHE A 208 -9.46 -6.88 2.45
N ALA A 209 -8.69 -7.66 1.69
CA ALA A 209 -8.47 -7.39 0.28
C ALA A 209 -9.61 -7.90 -0.60
N ASP A 210 -9.99 -7.10 -1.60
CA ASP A 210 -10.91 -7.51 -2.66
C ASP A 210 -10.19 -8.40 -3.68
N ARG A 211 -8.87 -8.22 -3.81
CA ARG A 211 -8.00 -8.99 -4.71
C ARG A 211 -6.67 -9.30 -4.05
N ILE A 212 -6.08 -10.41 -4.44
CA ILE A 212 -4.73 -10.81 -4.03
C ILE A 212 -3.84 -10.93 -5.26
N ALA A 213 -2.63 -10.39 -5.18
CA ALA A 213 -1.57 -10.60 -6.15
C ALA A 213 -0.39 -11.26 -5.44
N VAL A 214 0.06 -12.40 -5.96
CA VAL A 214 1.16 -13.18 -5.38
C VAL A 214 2.41 -13.00 -6.22
N LEU A 215 3.49 -12.55 -5.60
CA LEU A 215 4.80 -12.44 -6.24
C LEU A 215 5.71 -13.58 -5.82
N ARG A 216 6.44 -14.12 -6.80
CA ARG A 216 7.52 -15.07 -6.60
C ARG A 216 8.70 -14.72 -7.51
N GLU A 217 9.89 -14.56 -6.93
CA GLU A 217 11.14 -14.35 -7.69
C GLU A 217 11.02 -13.25 -8.76
N GLY A 218 10.43 -12.10 -8.38
CA GLY A 218 10.28 -10.93 -9.27
C GLY A 218 9.22 -11.08 -10.37
N ARG A 219 8.39 -12.10 -10.34
CA ARG A 219 7.31 -12.35 -11.30
C ARG A 219 5.96 -12.43 -10.60
N LEU A 220 4.90 -12.14 -11.33
CA LEU A 220 3.55 -12.42 -10.88
C LEU A 220 3.31 -13.94 -10.98
N TYR A 221 3.01 -14.57 -9.84
CA TYR A 221 2.63 -15.99 -9.78
C TYR A 221 1.13 -16.17 -10.05
N ALA A 222 0.30 -15.42 -9.33
CA ALA A 222 -1.16 -15.44 -9.48
C ALA A 222 -1.76 -14.09 -9.09
N SER A 223 -2.93 -13.77 -9.63
CA SER A 223 -3.73 -12.60 -9.22
C SER A 223 -5.21 -12.86 -9.43
N GLY A 224 -6.03 -12.55 -8.42
CA GLY A 224 -7.48 -12.77 -8.46
C GLY A 224 -8.15 -12.47 -7.13
N GLU A 225 -9.36 -12.95 -6.97
CA GLU A 225 -10.05 -12.99 -5.69
C GLU A 225 -9.36 -13.97 -4.72
N ALA A 226 -9.55 -13.78 -3.41
CA ALA A 226 -8.88 -14.57 -2.40
C ALA A 226 -9.13 -16.08 -2.56
N ASP A 227 -10.36 -16.48 -2.83
CA ASP A 227 -10.76 -17.91 -3.04
C ASP A 227 -10.05 -18.54 -4.26
N ALA A 228 -9.78 -17.77 -5.29
CA ALA A 228 -9.14 -18.27 -6.51
C ALA A 228 -7.61 -18.32 -6.42
N VAL A 229 -7.02 -17.55 -5.51
CA VAL A 229 -5.55 -17.40 -5.41
C VAL A 229 -4.98 -18.18 -4.23
N LEU A 230 -5.69 -18.19 -3.09
CA LEU A 230 -5.23 -18.88 -1.88
C LEU A 230 -5.58 -20.38 -1.96
N GLU A 231 -4.71 -21.13 -2.61
CA GLU A 231 -4.83 -22.59 -2.77
C GLU A 231 -3.64 -23.30 -2.12
N PRO A 232 -3.80 -24.54 -1.63
CA PRO A 232 -2.71 -25.31 -1.04
C PRO A 232 -1.47 -25.42 -1.94
N LEU A 233 -1.67 -25.55 -3.27
CA LEU A 233 -0.59 -25.61 -4.25
C LEU A 233 0.24 -24.30 -4.27
N MET A 234 -0.43 -23.14 -4.22
CA MET A 234 0.26 -21.86 -4.16
C MET A 234 1.17 -21.76 -2.92
N PHE A 235 0.70 -22.23 -1.75
CA PHE A 235 1.53 -22.24 -0.54
C PHE A 235 2.73 -23.19 -0.66
N ALA A 236 2.55 -24.34 -1.24
CA ALA A 236 3.63 -25.31 -1.47
C ALA A 236 4.69 -24.73 -2.44
N GLU A 237 4.28 -24.12 -3.54
CA GLU A 237 5.19 -23.62 -4.55
C GLU A 237 5.85 -22.29 -4.18
N VAL A 238 5.09 -21.35 -3.60
CA VAL A 238 5.56 -19.98 -3.33
C VAL A 238 6.24 -19.88 -1.97
N TYR A 239 5.62 -20.44 -0.94
CA TYR A 239 6.09 -20.34 0.45
C TYR A 239 6.83 -21.57 0.95
N ARG A 240 6.76 -22.70 0.21
CA ARG A 240 7.34 -24.00 0.58
C ARG A 240 6.78 -24.52 1.90
N VAL A 241 5.47 -24.36 2.09
CA VAL A 241 4.73 -24.86 3.24
C VAL A 241 3.49 -25.61 2.81
N ARG A 242 3.10 -26.60 3.61
CA ARG A 242 1.78 -27.23 3.50
C ARG A 242 0.78 -26.37 4.24
N ALA A 243 -0.32 -26.04 3.58
CA ALA A 243 -1.39 -25.25 4.15
C ALA A 243 -2.76 -25.80 3.76
N ARG A 244 -3.72 -25.62 4.65
CA ARG A 244 -5.14 -25.88 4.40
C ARG A 244 -5.88 -24.58 4.34
N ILE A 245 -6.88 -24.51 3.49
CA ILE A 245 -7.76 -23.36 3.35
C ILE A 245 -9.13 -23.75 3.88
N GLU A 246 -9.57 -23.10 4.93
CA GLU A 246 -10.84 -23.39 5.60
C GLU A 246 -11.68 -22.12 5.68
N ARG A 247 -12.99 -22.28 5.90
CA ARG A 247 -13.87 -21.15 6.23
C ARG A 247 -14.24 -21.21 7.70
N CYS A 248 -14.04 -20.12 8.41
CA CYS A 248 -14.46 -20.01 9.80
C CYS A 248 -16.00 -19.92 9.91
N SER A 249 -16.52 -19.93 11.13
CA SER A 249 -17.96 -19.80 11.38
C SER A 249 -18.60 -18.51 10.81
N GLN A 250 -17.81 -17.48 10.53
CA GLN A 250 -18.24 -16.24 9.87
C GLN A 250 -18.02 -16.26 8.36
N GLN A 251 -17.79 -17.43 7.76
CA GLN A 251 -17.54 -17.62 6.32
C GLN A 251 -16.27 -16.92 5.77
N SER A 252 -15.41 -16.38 6.64
CA SER A 252 -14.13 -15.80 6.24
C SER A 252 -13.11 -16.91 5.96
N LEU A 253 -12.31 -16.72 4.91
CA LEU A 253 -11.20 -17.63 4.60
C LEU A 253 -10.16 -17.60 5.72
N GLN A 254 -9.66 -18.76 6.06
CA GLN A 254 -8.58 -18.97 7.03
C GLN A 254 -7.52 -19.86 6.41
N VAL A 255 -6.29 -19.41 6.45
CA VAL A 255 -5.12 -20.19 6.03
C VAL A 255 -4.46 -20.77 7.26
N LEU A 256 -4.42 -22.10 7.32
CA LEU A 256 -3.81 -22.87 8.39
C LEU A 256 -2.54 -23.53 7.86
N VAL A 257 -1.38 -23.11 8.38
CA VAL A 257 -0.08 -23.66 7.97
C VAL A 257 0.23 -24.88 8.84
N ASP A 258 0.42 -26.05 8.20
CA ASP A 258 0.66 -27.32 8.88
C ASP A 258 2.15 -27.65 9.01
N GLY A 259 3.03 -27.04 8.21
CA GLY A 259 4.48 -27.26 8.28
C GLY A 259 5.19 -27.03 6.95
N PRO A 260 6.52 -27.19 6.89
CA PRO A 260 7.27 -27.11 5.65
C PRO A 260 6.94 -28.26 4.70
N VAL A 261 7.13 -28.01 3.37
CA VAL A 261 7.04 -29.05 2.32
C VAL A 261 8.29 -29.92 2.35
#